data_d1ae4f421971b4e31eb7c3d404261758
#
_entry.id   d1ae4f421971b4e31eb7c3d404261758
#
_cell.length_a   1.000
_cell.length_b   1.000
_cell.length_c   1.000
_cell.angle_alpha   90.00
_cell.angle_beta   90.00
_cell.angle_gamma   90.00
#
_symmetry.space_group_name_H-M   'P 1'
#
loop_
_entity.id
_entity.type
_entity.pdbx_description
1 polymer ?
#
loop_
_entity_poly.entity_id
_entity_poly.type
_entity_poly.pdbx_seq_one_letter_code
_entity_poly.pdbx_strand_id
1 'polypeptide(L)'
;MKAYWIALYENIDSSENIKKYAEKVTEILKSYGAKPIVRGGKFLTLEGKKYPRTVIWEFPSYEQAIKCHDSKEYQAGWALAKDTTKRNLQIVEGF
;
A
#
# COMPACT_ATOMS: atom_id res chain seq x y z
N MET A 1 -13.60 5.36 13.41
CA MET A 1 -12.86 6.34 12.59
C MET A 1 -12.08 5.61 11.50
N LYS A 2 -12.13 6.17 10.31
CA LYS A 2 -11.39 5.60 9.18
C LYS A 2 -9.89 5.71 9.40
N ALA A 3 -9.14 4.86 8.72
CA ALA A 3 -7.69 4.90 8.74
C ALA A 3 -7.16 4.80 7.32
N TYR A 4 -5.90 5.17 7.15
CA TYR A 4 -5.29 5.24 5.83
C TYR A 4 -3.98 4.48 5.82
N TRP A 5 -3.85 3.66 4.79
CA TRP A 5 -2.68 2.85 4.50
C TRP A 5 -1.95 3.59 3.39
N ILE A 6 -0.83 4.19 3.72
CA ILE A 6 -0.12 5.09 2.82
C ILE A 6 1.20 4.45 2.41
N ALA A 7 1.32 4.12 1.14
CA ALA A 7 2.53 3.54 0.57
C ALA A 7 3.23 4.58 -0.30
N LEU A 8 4.45 4.91 0.07
CA LEU A 8 5.31 5.83 -0.69
C LEU A 8 6.44 5.00 -1.28
N TYR A 9 6.41 4.79 -2.59
CA TYR A 9 7.39 3.95 -3.27
C TYR A 9 8.61 4.76 -3.63
N GLU A 10 9.77 4.33 -3.12
CA GLU A 10 11.05 4.94 -3.44
C GLU A 10 11.62 4.35 -4.72
N ASN A 11 11.58 3.03 -4.84
CA ASN A 11 12.14 2.32 -5.98
C ASN A 11 11.40 1.00 -6.21
N ILE A 12 11.18 0.70 -7.48
CA ILE A 12 10.56 -0.56 -7.92
C ILE A 12 11.50 -1.15 -8.96
N ASP A 13 12.29 -2.16 -8.55
CA ASP A 13 13.27 -2.80 -9.44
C ASP A 13 12.62 -3.78 -10.42
N SER A 14 11.45 -4.31 -10.09
CA SER A 14 10.74 -5.26 -10.94
C SER A 14 9.29 -4.86 -11.11
N SER A 15 8.96 -4.36 -12.29
CA SER A 15 7.58 -4.04 -12.63
C SER A 15 6.69 -5.27 -12.66
N GLU A 16 7.27 -6.44 -13.00
CA GLU A 16 6.55 -7.71 -12.99
C GLU A 16 6.16 -8.13 -11.58
N ASN A 17 7.12 -8.07 -10.64
CA ASN A 17 6.87 -8.48 -9.26
C ASN A 17 5.85 -7.58 -8.57
N ILE A 18 5.94 -6.26 -8.77
CA ILE A 18 4.99 -5.35 -8.15
C ILE A 18 3.59 -5.51 -8.75
N LYS A 19 3.50 -5.86 -10.02
CA LYS A 19 2.23 -6.15 -10.68
C LYS A 19 1.58 -7.40 -10.09
N LYS A 20 2.37 -8.47 -9.90
CA LYS A 20 1.89 -9.70 -9.28
C LYS A 20 1.38 -9.45 -7.86
N TYR A 21 2.13 -8.65 -7.10
CA TYR A 21 1.74 -8.22 -5.78
C TYR A 21 0.38 -7.50 -5.81
N ALA A 22 0.26 -6.48 -6.67
CA ALA A 22 -0.96 -5.70 -6.76
C ALA A 22 -2.18 -6.56 -7.15
N GLU A 23 -2.00 -7.46 -8.10
CA GLU A 23 -3.07 -8.36 -8.51
C GLU A 23 -3.53 -9.27 -7.37
N LYS A 24 -2.59 -9.78 -6.58
CA LYS A 24 -2.91 -10.66 -5.47
C LYS A 24 -3.53 -9.92 -4.28
N VAL A 25 -2.95 -8.78 -3.89
CA VAL A 25 -3.37 -8.12 -2.64
C VAL A 25 -4.58 -7.22 -2.78
N THR A 26 -4.93 -6.76 -3.98
CA THR A 26 -6.08 -5.89 -4.17
C THR A 26 -7.36 -6.49 -3.58
N GLU A 27 -7.65 -7.75 -3.88
CA GLU A 27 -8.85 -8.40 -3.36
C GLU A 27 -8.74 -8.67 -1.85
N ILE A 28 -7.52 -8.91 -1.37
CA ILE A 28 -7.27 -9.10 0.07
C ILE A 28 -7.60 -7.81 0.83
N LEU A 29 -7.08 -6.67 0.38
CA LEU A 29 -7.36 -5.38 1.02
C LEU A 29 -8.86 -5.09 0.99
N LYS A 30 -9.52 -5.32 -0.13
CA LYS A 30 -10.97 -5.12 -0.25
C LYS A 30 -11.74 -6.01 0.72
N SER A 31 -11.28 -7.24 0.95
CA SER A 31 -11.93 -8.15 1.89
C SER A 31 -11.89 -7.65 3.33
N TYR A 32 -10.94 -6.77 3.65
CA TYR A 32 -10.85 -6.10 4.94
C TYR A 32 -11.59 -4.76 4.96
N GLY A 33 -12.36 -4.46 3.91
CA GLY A 33 -13.17 -3.26 3.82
C GLY A 33 -12.45 -2.05 3.24
N ALA A 34 -11.27 -2.25 2.68
CA ALA A 34 -10.48 -1.14 2.15
C ALA A 34 -10.97 -0.67 0.78
N LYS A 35 -10.76 0.61 0.52
CA LYS A 35 -11.04 1.24 -0.77
C LYS A 35 -9.79 1.97 -1.25
N PRO A 36 -9.37 1.78 -2.52
CA PRO A 36 -8.24 2.55 -3.05
C PRO A 36 -8.69 3.98 -3.32
N ILE A 37 -7.93 4.95 -2.79
CA ILE A 37 -8.25 6.37 -3.02
C ILE A 37 -7.14 7.12 -3.76
N VAL A 38 -5.91 6.59 -3.74
CA VAL A 38 -4.80 7.07 -4.58
C VAL A 38 -4.07 5.86 -5.11
N ARG A 39 -3.86 5.81 -6.41
CA ARG A 39 -3.20 4.68 -7.06
C ARG A 39 -2.14 5.13 -8.06
N GLY A 40 -1.13 5.84 -7.56
CA GLY A 40 -0.01 6.24 -8.39
C GLY A 40 -0.38 7.24 -9.47
N GLY A 41 -1.23 8.20 -9.15
CA GLY A 41 -1.62 9.23 -10.08
C GLY A 41 -0.52 10.28 -10.28
N LYS A 42 -0.89 11.31 -11.03
CA LYS A 42 -0.01 12.47 -11.27
C LYS A 42 0.42 13.08 -9.95
N PHE A 43 1.70 13.43 -9.85
CA PHE A 43 2.25 13.93 -8.59
C PHE A 43 3.27 15.05 -8.84
N LEU A 44 3.53 15.83 -7.78
CA LEU A 44 4.56 16.86 -7.77
C LEU A 44 5.17 16.90 -6.38
N THR A 45 6.47 16.69 -6.28
CA THR A 45 7.18 16.79 -5.01
C THR A 45 7.64 18.25 -4.83
N LEU A 46 7.06 18.91 -3.84
CA LEU A 46 7.37 20.31 -3.55
C LEU A 46 8.50 20.47 -2.54
N GLU A 47 8.62 19.52 -1.61
CA GLU A 47 9.65 19.54 -0.59
C GLU A 47 10.02 18.13 -0.20
N GLY A 48 11.28 17.91 0.16
CA GLY A 48 11.75 16.65 0.69
C GLY A 48 12.09 15.62 -0.38
N LYS A 49 12.16 14.38 0.04
CA LYS A 49 12.55 13.27 -0.82
C LYS A 49 11.48 12.96 -1.85
N LYS A 50 11.90 12.69 -3.06
CA LYS A 50 10.98 12.30 -4.14
C LYS A 50 10.57 10.84 -3.98
N TYR A 51 9.25 10.61 -3.90
CA TYR A 51 8.68 9.28 -3.98
C TYR A 51 7.85 9.23 -5.26
N PRO A 52 8.34 8.55 -6.31
CA PRO A 52 7.70 8.61 -7.63
C PRO A 52 6.32 7.95 -7.72
N ARG A 53 5.91 7.22 -6.69
CA ARG A 53 4.58 6.59 -6.69
C ARG A 53 4.00 6.61 -5.29
N THR A 54 2.74 7.06 -5.18
CA THR A 54 1.98 7.04 -3.93
C THR A 54 0.72 6.21 -4.12
N VAL A 55 0.47 5.31 -3.17
CA VAL A 55 -0.76 4.51 -3.16
C VAL A 55 -1.38 4.66 -1.78
N ILE A 56 -2.66 5.00 -1.73
CA ILE A 56 -3.38 5.15 -0.45
C ILE A 56 -4.65 4.33 -0.50
N TRP A 57 -4.84 3.51 0.54
CA TRP A 57 -6.06 2.77 0.76
C TRP A 57 -6.74 3.29 2.01
N GLU A 58 -8.06 3.45 1.95
CA GLU A 58 -8.87 3.84 3.10
C GLU A 58 -9.46 2.57 3.72
N PHE A 59 -9.28 2.40 5.03
CA PHE A 59 -9.84 1.28 5.79
C PHE A 59 -10.94 1.77 6.73
N PRO A 60 -11.88 0.88 7.12
CA PRO A 60 -12.92 1.25 8.07
C PRO A 60 -12.38 1.68 9.43
N SER A 61 -11.23 1.12 9.84
CA SER A 61 -10.62 1.46 11.12
C SER A 61 -9.12 1.18 11.10
N TYR A 62 -8.43 1.78 12.05
CA TYR A 62 -7.00 1.55 12.26
C TYR A 62 -6.73 0.07 12.54
N GLU A 63 -7.52 -0.53 13.44
CA GLU A 63 -7.37 -1.95 13.81
C GLU A 63 -7.54 -2.88 12.62
N GLN A 64 -8.48 -2.57 11.73
CA GLN A 64 -8.74 -3.38 10.55
C GLN A 64 -7.56 -3.32 9.56
N ALA A 65 -6.95 -2.13 9.43
CA ALA A 65 -5.78 -1.96 8.57
C ALA A 65 -4.58 -2.77 9.09
N ILE A 66 -4.34 -2.72 10.40
CA ILE A 66 -3.27 -3.50 11.04
C ILE A 66 -3.52 -5.00 10.86
N LYS A 67 -4.76 -5.43 11.07
CA LYS A 67 -5.13 -6.84 10.91
C LYS A 67 -4.89 -7.33 9.49
N CYS A 68 -5.21 -6.50 8.51
CA CYS A 68 -4.95 -6.82 7.11
C CYS A 68 -3.45 -6.97 6.84
N HIS A 69 -2.66 -6.01 7.29
CA HIS A 69 -1.20 -6.04 7.11
C HIS A 69 -0.58 -7.29 7.73
N ASP A 70 -1.02 -7.65 8.93
CA ASP A 70 -0.45 -8.78 9.66
C ASP A 70 -1.01 -10.13 9.22
N SER A 71 -1.99 -10.14 8.32
CA SER A 71 -2.56 -11.39 7.84
C SER A 71 -1.57 -12.21 7.03
N LYS A 72 -1.71 -13.52 7.09
CA LYS A 72 -0.86 -14.44 6.31
C LYS A 72 -1.03 -14.22 4.81
N GLU A 73 -2.26 -13.95 4.39
CA GLU A 73 -2.60 -13.73 2.97
C GLU A 73 -1.87 -12.49 2.45
N TYR A 74 -1.95 -11.39 3.19
CA TYR A 74 -1.28 -10.16 2.75
C TYR A 74 0.24 -10.36 2.72
N GLN A 75 0.81 -10.94 3.76
CA GLN A 75 2.25 -11.15 3.84
C GLN A 75 2.75 -12.07 2.73
N ALA A 76 1.97 -13.10 2.36
CA ALA A 76 2.30 -13.96 1.23
C ALA A 76 2.31 -13.17 -0.08
N GLY A 77 1.37 -12.24 -0.24
CA GLY A 77 1.34 -11.34 -1.40
C GLY A 77 2.52 -10.40 -1.44
N TRP A 78 2.85 -9.78 -0.30
CA TRP A 78 3.98 -8.85 -0.20
C TRP A 78 5.31 -9.56 -0.50
N ALA A 79 5.44 -10.83 -0.13
CA ALA A 79 6.64 -11.60 -0.43
C ALA A 79 6.97 -11.65 -1.93
N LEU A 80 5.99 -11.48 -2.80
CA LEU A 80 6.21 -11.46 -4.26
C LEU A 80 7.03 -10.25 -4.72
N ALA A 81 6.96 -9.13 -3.99
CA ALA A 81 7.61 -7.89 -4.40
C ALA A 81 8.60 -7.34 -3.38
N LYS A 82 8.66 -7.91 -2.20
CA LYS A 82 9.43 -7.39 -1.07
C LYS A 82 10.90 -7.16 -1.39
N ASP A 83 11.54 -8.11 -2.07
CA ASP A 83 12.98 -8.06 -2.32
C ASP A 83 13.36 -7.12 -3.48
N THR A 84 12.40 -6.71 -4.28
CA THR A 84 12.62 -5.85 -5.45
C THR A 84 11.93 -4.49 -5.32
N THR A 85 11.43 -4.17 -4.13
CA THR A 85 10.70 -2.93 -3.90
C THR A 85 11.22 -2.24 -2.64
N LYS A 86 11.45 -0.94 -2.74
CA LYS A 86 11.78 -0.11 -1.59
C LYS A 86 10.68 0.92 -1.40
N ARG A 87 10.03 0.89 -0.24
CA ARG A 87 8.93 1.79 0.04
C ARG A 87 8.81 2.08 1.53
N ASN A 88 8.11 3.16 1.84
CA ASN A 88 7.55 3.39 3.17
C ASN A 88 6.10 2.97 3.15
N LEU A 89 5.68 2.27 4.18
CA LEU A 89 4.28 1.93 4.38
C LEU A 89 3.89 2.33 5.79
N GLN A 90 2.88 3.17 5.89
CA GLN A 90 2.43 3.70 7.17
C GLN A 90 0.92 3.62 7.25
N ILE A 91 0.42 3.24 8.41
CA ILE A 91 -1.01 3.26 8.70
C ILE A 91 -1.24 4.38 9.70
N VAL A 92 -2.17 5.27 9.41
CA VAL A 92 -2.50 6.38 10.28
C VAL A 92 -4.00 6.52 10.39
N GLU A 93 -4.48 6.75 11.62
CA GLU A 93 -5.90 6.96 11.86
C GLU A 93 -6.31 8.33 11.34
N GLY A 94 -7.49 8.39 10.73
CA GLY A 94 -8.04 9.61 10.19
C GLY A 94 -8.63 10.51 11.25
N PHE A 95 -8.98 11.68 10.82
CA PHE A 95 -9.51 12.72 11.71
C PHE A 95 -11.01 12.61 11.91
#